data_b62928a62b4a70a406627026952290df
#
_entry.id   b62928a62b4a70a406627026952290df
#
_cell.length_a   1.000
_cell.length_b   1.000
_cell.length_c   1.000
_cell.angle_alpha   90.00
_cell.angle_beta   90.00
_cell.angle_gamma   90.00
#
_symmetry.space_group_name_H-M   'P 1'
#
loop_
_entity.id
_entity.type
_entity.pdbx_description
1 polymer ?
#
loop_
_entity_poly.entity_id
_entity_poly.type
_entity_poly.pdbx_seq_one_letter_code
_entity_poly.pdbx_strand_id
1 'polypeptide(L)'
;MVFTILGAILGTLLFCGALFFLYLILKKRKQIITQTTVEVAPENLQVLADYVQAQKEKIEQEQQLKDLKKQEMRQKLETFRQTKDLLKDKLKSQLDAREWRPLFDILRSTDKGGVGIYVLYNATKDKYYVGQAKQLYKRVRDHFLVEDIAKDFLRGDIINVKFLTANELDSDYRIDHIEKTSIEIFASDKNGYNKTTGNLS
;
A
#
# COMPACT_ATOMS: atom_id res chain seq x y z
N MET A 1 10.88 -25.67 41.01
CA MET A 1 10.17 -24.85 42.01
C MET A 1 11.04 -23.73 42.62
N VAL A 2 12.31 -23.93 42.87
CA VAL A 2 13.23 -22.91 43.46
C VAL A 2 13.46 -21.70 42.51
N PHE A 3 13.61 -21.91 41.22
CA PHE A 3 13.87 -20.84 40.23
C PHE A 3 12.69 -19.89 40.00
N THR A 4 11.46 -20.36 40.17
CA THR A 4 10.24 -19.50 40.02
C THR A 4 10.08 -18.55 41.21
N ILE A 5 10.48 -18.98 42.42
CA ILE A 5 10.41 -18.15 43.62
C ILE A 5 11.49 -17.05 43.58
N LEU A 6 12.69 -17.38 43.10
CA LEU A 6 13.80 -16.42 43.01
C LEU A 6 13.49 -15.30 41.99
N GLY A 7 12.85 -15.65 40.86
CA GLY A 7 12.42 -14.68 39.85
C GLY A 7 11.32 -13.71 40.35
N ALA A 8 10.40 -14.22 41.16
CA ALA A 8 9.33 -13.37 41.73
C ALA A 8 9.90 -12.38 42.77
N ILE A 9 10.85 -12.81 43.60
CA ILE A 9 11.52 -11.95 44.60
C ILE A 9 12.35 -10.85 43.92
N LEU A 10 13.08 -11.20 42.84
CA LEU A 10 13.89 -10.24 42.09
C LEU A 10 13.02 -9.20 41.38
N GLY A 11 11.88 -9.62 40.81
CA GLY A 11 10.89 -8.75 40.14
C GLY A 11 10.24 -7.74 41.10
N THR A 12 9.89 -8.21 42.34
CA THR A 12 9.29 -7.30 43.33
C THR A 12 10.30 -6.29 43.85
N LEU A 13 11.57 -6.67 44.03
CA LEU A 13 12.62 -5.74 44.47
C LEU A 13 12.90 -4.66 43.42
N LEU A 14 12.93 -5.02 42.13
CA LEU A 14 13.09 -4.06 41.03
C LEU A 14 11.91 -3.10 40.94
N PHE A 15 10.68 -3.60 41.10
CA PHE A 15 9.49 -2.80 41.07
C PHE A 15 9.40 -1.79 42.24
N CYS A 16 9.74 -2.26 43.47
CA CYS A 16 9.82 -1.39 44.64
C CYS A 16 10.92 -0.32 44.50
N GLY A 17 12.08 -0.69 43.90
CA GLY A 17 13.15 0.26 43.58
C GLY A 17 12.73 1.33 42.61
N ALA A 18 11.99 0.97 41.56
CA ALA A 18 11.46 1.95 40.58
C ALA A 18 10.45 2.91 41.18
N LEU A 19 9.54 2.41 42.03
CA LEU A 19 8.56 3.23 42.76
C LEU A 19 9.24 4.18 43.75
N PHE A 20 10.26 3.71 44.46
CA PHE A 20 11.05 4.54 45.39
C PHE A 20 11.82 5.65 44.64
N PHE A 21 12.40 5.32 43.49
CA PHE A 21 13.09 6.30 42.65
C PHE A 21 12.11 7.36 42.08
N LEU A 22 10.93 6.95 41.63
CA LEU A 22 9.86 7.85 41.20
C LEU A 22 9.40 8.78 42.34
N TYR A 23 9.24 8.23 43.58
CA TYR A 23 8.93 9.02 44.76
C TYR A 23 10.00 10.06 45.06
N LEU A 24 11.29 9.73 44.95
CA LEU A 24 12.39 10.68 45.17
C LEU A 24 12.39 11.80 44.11
N ILE A 25 12.10 11.47 42.85
CA ILE A 25 11.98 12.48 41.78
C ILE A 25 10.80 13.42 42.06
N LEU A 26 9.65 12.88 42.44
CA LEU A 26 8.48 13.70 42.75
C LEU A 26 8.68 14.56 43.99
N LYS A 27 9.36 14.04 45.03
CA LYS A 27 9.71 14.76 46.24
C LYS A 27 10.70 15.91 45.93
N LYS A 28 11.68 15.64 45.07
CA LYS A 28 12.66 16.67 44.63
C LYS A 28 11.99 17.76 43.80
N ARG A 29 11.08 17.41 42.91
CA ARG A 29 10.24 18.34 42.14
C ARG A 29 9.38 19.21 43.08
N LYS A 30 8.77 18.64 44.10
CA LYS A 30 7.95 19.35 45.06
C LYS A 30 8.78 20.37 45.88
N GLN A 31 10.02 20.02 46.27
CA GLN A 31 10.93 20.94 46.95
C GLN A 31 11.38 22.10 46.06
N ILE A 32 11.65 21.86 44.77
CA ILE A 32 12.04 22.90 43.82
C ILE A 32 10.88 23.88 43.62
N ILE A 33 9.63 23.37 43.53
CA ILE A 33 8.43 24.26 43.38
C ILE A 33 8.17 25.10 44.62
N THR A 34 8.47 24.58 45.82
CA THR A 34 8.24 25.33 47.08
C THR A 34 9.34 26.37 47.39
N GLN A 35 10.54 26.25 46.79
CA GLN A 35 11.63 27.19 46.98
C GLN A 35 11.65 28.36 45.98
N THR A 36 10.84 28.28 44.92
CA THR A 36 10.74 29.33 43.89
C THR A 36 9.45 30.13 44.05
N THR A 37 9.09 30.54 45.26
CA THR A 37 8.21 31.70 45.42
C THR A 37 9.05 32.93 45.12
N VAL A 38 9.31 33.16 43.83
CA VAL A 38 9.73 34.48 43.35
C VAL A 38 8.53 35.38 43.56
N GLU A 39 8.67 36.39 44.46
CA GLU A 39 7.74 37.52 44.51
C GLU A 39 7.81 38.22 43.16
N VAL A 40 6.97 37.80 42.23
CA VAL A 40 6.86 38.40 40.90
C VAL A 40 6.15 39.72 41.11
N ALA A 41 6.83 40.84 40.85
CA ALA A 41 6.19 42.15 40.90
C ALA A 41 4.94 42.15 40.00
N PRO A 42 3.83 42.76 40.43
CA PRO A 42 2.54 42.69 39.73
C PRO A 42 2.61 43.10 38.25
N GLU A 43 3.54 43.96 37.89
CA GLU A 43 3.82 44.39 36.52
C GLU A 43 4.29 43.20 35.62
N ASN A 44 5.02 42.25 36.20
CA ASN A 44 5.54 41.10 35.45
C ASN A 44 4.49 39.99 35.31
N LEU A 45 3.44 39.97 36.12
CA LEU A 45 2.34 38.99 36.02
C LEU A 45 1.52 39.18 34.73
N GLN A 46 1.28 40.42 34.33
CA GLN A 46 0.55 40.73 33.10
C GLN A 46 1.34 40.26 31.87
N VAL A 47 2.63 40.58 31.81
CA VAL A 47 3.52 40.16 30.72
C VAL A 47 3.61 38.64 30.63
N LEU A 48 3.63 37.94 31.76
CA LEU A 48 3.64 36.47 31.77
C LEU A 48 2.30 35.91 31.30
N ALA A 49 1.17 36.51 31.67
CA ALA A 49 -0.14 36.11 31.23
C ALA A 49 -0.31 36.26 29.70
N ASP A 50 0.13 37.39 29.17
CA ASP A 50 0.09 37.66 27.72
C ASP A 50 1.00 36.71 26.94
N TYR A 51 2.18 36.41 27.47
CA TYR A 51 3.07 35.41 26.88
C TYR A 51 2.44 33.98 26.84
N VAL A 52 1.85 33.57 27.97
CA VAL A 52 1.16 32.26 28.07
C VAL A 52 -0.02 32.20 27.10
N GLN A 53 -0.78 33.28 26.97
CA GLN A 53 -1.89 33.37 26.04
C GLN A 53 -1.41 33.26 24.59
N ALA A 54 -0.37 34.03 24.21
CA ALA A 54 0.22 33.95 22.89
C ALA A 54 0.75 32.52 22.54
N GLN A 55 1.35 31.83 23.51
CA GLN A 55 1.81 30.45 23.32
C GLN A 55 0.62 29.48 23.12
N LYS A 56 -0.46 29.67 23.86
CA LYS A 56 -1.69 28.85 23.67
C LYS A 56 -2.26 29.04 22.27
N GLU A 57 -2.41 30.28 21.83
CA GLU A 57 -2.92 30.59 20.49
C GLU A 57 -2.05 29.98 19.38
N LYS A 58 -0.72 30.05 19.56
CA LYS A 58 0.21 29.42 18.62
C LYS A 58 0.05 27.91 18.57
N ILE A 59 -0.10 27.26 19.73
CA ILE A 59 -0.31 25.80 19.80
C ILE A 59 -1.64 25.42 19.15
N GLU A 60 -2.69 26.19 19.38
CA GLU A 60 -4.02 25.97 18.77
C GLU A 60 -3.97 26.12 17.24
N GLN A 61 -3.29 27.16 16.74
CA GLN A 61 -3.08 27.36 15.30
C GLN A 61 -2.28 26.21 14.67
N GLU A 62 -1.20 25.77 15.33
CA GLU A 62 -0.43 24.61 14.86
C GLU A 62 -1.26 23.34 14.84
N GLN A 63 -2.13 23.13 15.83
CA GLN A 63 -3.02 21.98 15.88
C GLN A 63 -4.08 22.03 14.76
N GLN A 64 -4.71 23.19 14.56
CA GLN A 64 -5.69 23.40 13.49
C GLN A 64 -5.05 23.13 12.10
N LEU A 65 -3.82 23.61 11.88
CA LEU A 65 -3.11 23.38 10.63
C LEU A 65 -2.79 21.89 10.40
N LYS A 66 -2.42 21.17 11.47
CA LYS A 66 -2.19 19.72 11.41
C LYS A 66 -3.47 18.96 11.07
N ASP A 67 -4.59 19.35 11.67
CA ASP A 67 -5.87 18.70 11.45
C ASP A 67 -6.38 18.98 10.02
N LEU A 68 -6.21 20.22 9.52
CA LEU A 68 -6.52 20.56 8.14
C LEU A 68 -5.72 19.72 7.13
N LYS A 69 -4.40 19.63 7.31
CA LYS A 69 -3.53 18.79 6.45
C LYS A 69 -3.93 17.33 6.49
N LYS A 70 -4.32 16.82 7.66
CA LYS A 70 -4.79 15.45 7.83
C LYS A 70 -6.11 15.22 7.08
N GLN A 71 -7.01 16.19 7.12
CA GLN A 71 -8.29 16.13 6.40
C GLN A 71 -8.08 16.15 4.89
N GLU A 72 -7.24 17.06 4.37
CA GLU A 72 -6.88 17.10 2.95
C GLU A 72 -6.27 15.78 2.46
N MET A 73 -5.37 15.20 3.26
CA MET A 73 -4.76 13.92 2.93
C MET A 73 -5.80 12.79 2.87
N ARG A 74 -6.77 12.77 3.80
CA ARG A 74 -7.86 11.80 3.79
C ARG A 74 -8.74 11.96 2.54
N GLN A 75 -9.10 13.18 2.17
CA GLN A 75 -9.87 13.44 0.95
C GLN A 75 -9.14 12.98 -0.31
N LYS A 76 -7.85 13.30 -0.43
CA LYS A 76 -7.02 12.84 -1.56
C LYS A 76 -6.96 11.32 -1.63
N LEU A 77 -6.81 10.65 -0.49
CA LEU A 77 -6.77 9.18 -0.43
C LEU A 77 -8.11 8.57 -0.84
N GLU A 78 -9.22 9.15 -0.41
CA GLU A 78 -10.55 8.67 -0.76
C GLU A 78 -10.84 8.84 -2.25
N THR A 79 -10.53 10.01 -2.81
CA THR A 79 -10.63 10.23 -4.26
C THR A 79 -9.79 9.24 -5.05
N PHE A 80 -8.57 8.97 -4.60
CA PHE A 80 -7.70 7.98 -5.24
C PHE A 80 -8.29 6.57 -5.20
N ARG A 81 -8.88 6.16 -4.07
CA ARG A 81 -9.56 4.85 -3.93
C ARG A 81 -10.74 4.74 -4.89
N GLN A 82 -11.62 5.74 -4.91
CA GLN A 82 -12.78 5.76 -5.80
C GLN A 82 -12.37 5.68 -7.27
N THR A 83 -11.35 6.44 -7.68
CA THR A 83 -10.82 6.38 -9.04
C THR A 83 -10.27 5.00 -9.38
N LYS A 84 -9.55 4.35 -8.44
CA LYS A 84 -9.03 3.00 -8.60
C LYS A 84 -10.15 1.97 -8.75
N ASP A 85 -11.19 2.06 -7.93
CA ASP A 85 -12.33 1.13 -7.97
C ASP A 85 -13.11 1.27 -9.28
N LEU A 86 -13.35 2.50 -9.74
CA LEU A 86 -13.96 2.76 -11.05
C LEU A 86 -13.14 2.18 -12.21
N LEU A 87 -11.82 2.34 -12.19
CA LEU A 87 -10.94 1.73 -13.18
C LEU A 87 -11.05 0.21 -13.16
N LYS A 88 -11.04 -0.39 -11.97
CA LYS A 88 -11.14 -1.83 -11.80
C LYS A 88 -12.44 -2.39 -12.36
N ASP A 89 -13.58 -1.76 -12.06
CA ASP A 89 -14.90 -2.18 -12.55
C ASP A 89 -14.99 -2.05 -14.07
N LYS A 90 -14.48 -0.93 -14.63
CA LYS A 90 -14.43 -0.71 -16.06
C LYS A 90 -13.57 -1.77 -16.77
N LEU A 91 -12.35 -2.01 -16.29
CA LEU A 91 -11.45 -3.01 -16.86
C LEU A 91 -12.03 -4.42 -16.76
N LYS A 92 -12.65 -4.75 -15.63
CA LYS A 92 -13.31 -6.05 -15.46
C LYS A 92 -14.41 -6.22 -16.50
N SER A 93 -15.29 -5.24 -16.67
CA SER A 93 -16.36 -5.26 -17.69
C SER A 93 -15.79 -5.43 -19.09
N GLN A 94 -14.74 -4.68 -19.44
CA GLN A 94 -14.10 -4.78 -20.76
C GLN A 94 -13.46 -6.16 -20.98
N LEU A 95 -12.78 -6.71 -19.98
CA LEU A 95 -12.16 -8.03 -20.05
C LEU A 95 -13.20 -9.14 -20.11
N ASP A 96 -14.30 -9.02 -19.36
CA ASP A 96 -15.39 -10.00 -19.38
C ASP A 96 -16.10 -10.04 -20.74
N ALA A 97 -16.22 -8.90 -21.40
CA ALA A 97 -16.79 -8.81 -22.75
C ALA A 97 -15.91 -9.41 -23.86
N ARG A 98 -14.64 -9.73 -23.57
CA ARG A 98 -13.72 -10.34 -24.55
C ARG A 98 -13.82 -11.85 -24.54
N GLU A 99 -13.79 -12.43 -25.74
CA GLU A 99 -13.73 -13.88 -25.88
C GLU A 99 -12.32 -14.44 -25.58
N TRP A 100 -12.29 -15.61 -25.01
CA TRP A 100 -11.07 -16.38 -24.86
C TRP A 100 -10.70 -17.01 -26.20
N ARG A 101 -9.47 -16.80 -26.64
CA ARG A 101 -8.92 -17.41 -27.87
C ARG A 101 -7.93 -18.50 -27.48
N PRO A 102 -7.97 -19.68 -28.14
CA PRO A 102 -6.95 -20.71 -27.93
C PRO A 102 -5.55 -20.16 -28.20
N LEU A 103 -4.57 -20.49 -27.35
CA LEU A 103 -3.17 -20.09 -27.55
C LEU A 103 -2.66 -20.50 -28.95
N PHE A 104 -3.07 -21.68 -29.43
CA PHE A 104 -2.66 -22.20 -30.71
C PHE A 104 -2.97 -21.25 -31.87
N ASP A 105 -4.07 -20.54 -31.85
CA ASP A 105 -4.43 -19.56 -32.89
C ASP A 105 -3.48 -18.39 -32.90
N ILE A 106 -2.98 -17.97 -31.71
CA ILE A 106 -2.03 -16.87 -31.55
C ILE A 106 -0.64 -17.30 -32.01
N LEU A 107 -0.22 -18.54 -31.73
CA LEU A 107 1.09 -19.06 -32.14
C LEU A 107 1.21 -19.18 -33.67
N ARG A 108 0.12 -19.42 -34.36
CA ARG A 108 0.08 -19.51 -35.85
C ARG A 108 -0.12 -18.17 -36.54
N SER A 109 -0.56 -17.15 -35.83
CA SER A 109 -0.78 -15.83 -36.39
C SER A 109 0.56 -15.15 -36.75
N THR A 110 0.63 -14.55 -37.93
CA THR A 110 1.74 -13.69 -38.35
C THR A 110 1.58 -12.24 -37.88
N ASP A 111 0.39 -11.88 -37.38
CA ASP A 111 0.10 -10.56 -36.85
C ASP A 111 0.97 -10.29 -35.62
N LYS A 112 1.41 -9.03 -35.45
CA LYS A 112 2.16 -8.59 -34.28
C LYS A 112 1.26 -8.14 -33.15
N GLY A 113 0.00 -7.80 -33.45
CA GLY A 113 -0.93 -7.15 -32.54
C GLY A 113 -0.54 -5.71 -32.23
N GLY A 114 -1.46 -4.99 -31.59
CA GLY A 114 -1.24 -3.61 -31.11
C GLY A 114 -0.64 -3.54 -29.72
N VAL A 115 -0.53 -2.32 -29.21
CA VAL A 115 -0.19 -2.03 -27.79
C VAL A 115 -1.39 -2.40 -26.91
N GLY A 116 -1.14 -2.98 -25.74
CA GLY A 116 -2.20 -3.31 -24.80
C GLY A 116 -1.77 -4.26 -23.70
N ILE A 117 -2.75 -4.91 -23.09
CA ILE A 117 -2.56 -5.99 -22.12
C ILE A 117 -3.05 -7.32 -22.70
N TYR A 118 -2.48 -8.40 -22.19
CA TYR A 118 -2.92 -9.77 -22.47
C TYR A 118 -3.07 -10.54 -21.17
N VAL A 119 -4.01 -11.48 -21.18
CA VAL A 119 -4.27 -12.39 -20.07
C VAL A 119 -4.14 -13.81 -20.61
N LEU A 120 -3.24 -14.59 -20.04
CA LEU A 120 -3.13 -16.01 -20.28
C LEU A 120 -3.91 -16.74 -19.18
N TYR A 121 -4.76 -17.65 -19.57
CA TYR A 121 -5.50 -18.51 -18.66
C TYR A 121 -5.12 -19.98 -18.91
N ASN A 122 -4.52 -20.61 -17.94
CA ASN A 122 -4.28 -22.04 -17.93
C ASN A 122 -5.52 -22.74 -17.36
N ALA A 123 -6.38 -23.25 -18.24
CA ALA A 123 -7.62 -23.90 -17.85
C ALA A 123 -7.38 -25.24 -17.13
N THR A 124 -6.25 -25.89 -17.35
CA THR A 124 -5.88 -27.14 -16.67
C THR A 124 -5.57 -26.94 -15.20
N LYS A 125 -4.97 -25.79 -14.86
CA LYS A 125 -4.49 -25.49 -13.50
C LYS A 125 -5.31 -24.40 -12.81
N ASP A 126 -6.28 -23.80 -13.50
CA ASP A 126 -7.05 -22.62 -13.06
C ASP A 126 -6.15 -21.47 -12.60
N LYS A 127 -5.18 -21.10 -13.44
CA LYS A 127 -4.20 -20.05 -13.14
C LYS A 127 -4.08 -19.03 -14.25
N TYR A 128 -3.84 -17.78 -13.84
CA TYR A 128 -3.72 -16.65 -14.73
C TYR A 128 -2.32 -16.08 -14.76
N TYR A 129 -1.95 -15.50 -15.90
CA TYR A 129 -0.82 -14.60 -16.07
C TYR A 129 -1.30 -13.34 -16.80
N VAL A 130 -0.93 -12.18 -16.34
CA VAL A 130 -1.23 -10.90 -16.98
C VAL A 130 0.06 -10.21 -17.37
N GLY A 131 0.09 -9.62 -18.57
CA GLY A 131 1.23 -8.83 -19.03
C GLY A 131 0.81 -7.72 -19.99
N GLN A 132 1.72 -6.80 -20.21
CA GLN A 132 1.59 -5.72 -21.19
C GLN A 132 2.57 -5.89 -22.33
N ALA A 133 2.25 -5.36 -23.51
CA ALA A 133 3.15 -5.36 -24.65
C ALA A 133 2.84 -4.25 -25.67
N LYS A 134 3.86 -3.84 -26.41
CA LYS A 134 3.71 -2.98 -27.59
C LYS A 134 3.23 -3.76 -28.82
N GLN A 135 3.42 -5.07 -28.82
CA GLN A 135 3.03 -6.01 -29.87
C GLN A 135 2.48 -7.27 -29.22
N LEU A 136 1.18 -7.28 -28.91
CA LEU A 136 0.52 -8.27 -28.07
C LEU A 136 0.73 -9.71 -28.56
N TYR A 137 0.47 -9.98 -29.84
CA TYR A 137 0.56 -11.34 -30.36
C TYR A 137 2.00 -11.82 -30.47
N LYS A 138 2.90 -10.90 -30.86
CA LYS A 138 4.33 -11.21 -30.85
C LYS A 138 4.82 -11.56 -29.45
N ARG A 139 4.45 -10.76 -28.44
CA ARG A 139 4.86 -10.99 -27.05
C ARG A 139 4.38 -12.35 -26.50
N VAL A 140 3.12 -12.70 -26.78
CA VAL A 140 2.60 -14.02 -26.38
C VAL A 140 3.34 -15.14 -27.06
N ARG A 141 3.64 -15.02 -28.38
CA ARG A 141 4.45 -16.03 -29.08
C ARG A 141 5.85 -16.17 -28.50
N ASP A 142 6.52 -15.04 -28.22
CA ASP A 142 7.87 -15.04 -27.64
C ASP A 142 7.91 -15.77 -26.31
N HIS A 143 6.89 -15.61 -25.45
CA HIS A 143 6.79 -16.34 -24.19
C HIS A 143 6.79 -17.85 -24.34
N PHE A 144 6.17 -18.40 -25.38
CA PHE A 144 6.06 -19.83 -25.59
C PHE A 144 7.12 -20.41 -26.52
N LEU A 145 7.72 -19.60 -27.37
CA LEU A 145 8.71 -20.05 -28.37
C LEU A 145 10.16 -19.74 -27.99
N VAL A 146 10.39 -18.69 -27.20
CA VAL A 146 11.74 -18.14 -26.97
C VAL A 146 12.08 -17.97 -25.49
N GLU A 147 11.11 -17.64 -24.64
CA GLU A 147 11.35 -17.22 -23.25
C GLU A 147 10.99 -18.27 -22.19
N ASP A 148 11.52 -18.01 -20.97
CA ASP A 148 11.41 -18.88 -19.80
C ASP A 148 10.00 -19.00 -19.19
N ILE A 149 9.02 -18.19 -19.60
CA ILE A 149 7.64 -18.27 -19.08
C ILE A 149 7.00 -19.63 -19.46
N ALA A 150 7.42 -20.20 -20.59
CA ALA A 150 6.98 -21.54 -20.98
C ALA A 150 7.30 -22.63 -19.92
N LYS A 151 8.23 -22.38 -19.00
CA LYS A 151 8.54 -23.32 -17.91
C LYS A 151 7.38 -23.50 -16.90
N ASP A 152 6.57 -22.46 -16.73
CA ASP A 152 5.43 -22.50 -15.82
C ASP A 152 4.20 -23.20 -16.45
N PHE A 153 4.21 -23.38 -17.78
CA PHE A 153 3.16 -24.04 -18.56
C PHE A 153 3.65 -25.40 -19.03
N LEU A 154 3.02 -26.46 -18.57
CA LEU A 154 3.40 -27.82 -18.96
C LEU A 154 2.90 -28.16 -20.35
N ARG A 155 3.61 -29.06 -21.02
CA ARG A 155 3.14 -29.64 -22.28
C ARG A 155 1.83 -30.39 -22.06
N GLY A 156 0.75 -29.98 -22.74
CA GLY A 156 -0.59 -30.52 -22.57
C GLY A 156 -1.53 -29.64 -21.77
N ASP A 157 -1.05 -28.57 -21.15
CA ASP A 157 -1.92 -27.57 -20.54
C ASP A 157 -2.81 -26.90 -21.61
N ILE A 158 -4.08 -26.69 -21.28
CA ILE A 158 -5.03 -25.94 -22.13
C ILE A 158 -4.89 -24.46 -21.79
N ILE A 159 -4.33 -23.69 -22.72
CA ILE A 159 -4.07 -22.26 -22.54
C ILE A 159 -4.99 -21.45 -23.45
N ASN A 160 -5.68 -20.49 -22.87
CA ASN A 160 -6.48 -19.49 -23.56
C ASN A 160 -5.91 -18.09 -23.32
N VAL A 161 -6.15 -17.19 -24.27
CA VAL A 161 -5.62 -15.82 -24.26
C VAL A 161 -6.74 -14.83 -24.48
N LYS A 162 -6.75 -13.76 -23.69
CA LYS A 162 -7.54 -12.55 -23.92
C LYS A 162 -6.61 -11.37 -24.21
N PHE A 163 -7.08 -10.45 -25.04
CA PHE A 163 -6.39 -9.20 -25.34
C PHE A 163 -7.30 -8.02 -25.11
N LEU A 164 -6.71 -6.93 -24.62
CA LEU A 164 -7.34 -5.63 -24.55
C LEU A 164 -6.34 -4.61 -25.12
N THR A 165 -6.64 -4.03 -26.27
CA THR A 165 -5.73 -3.13 -26.97
C THR A 165 -5.80 -1.71 -26.40
N ALA A 166 -4.76 -0.90 -26.60
CA ALA A 166 -4.70 0.47 -26.11
C ALA A 166 -5.83 1.35 -26.68
N ASN A 167 -6.31 1.06 -27.90
CA ASN A 167 -7.46 1.80 -28.50
C ASN A 167 -8.78 1.51 -27.78
N GLU A 168 -8.88 0.41 -27.07
CA GLU A 168 -10.03 -0.02 -26.28
C GLU A 168 -9.92 0.40 -24.81
N LEU A 169 -8.69 0.73 -24.41
CA LEU A 169 -8.37 1.28 -23.10
C LEU A 169 -8.64 2.77 -23.09
N ASP A 170 -9.10 3.29 -21.98
CA ASP A 170 -9.22 4.72 -21.77
C ASP A 170 -7.83 5.38 -21.81
N SER A 171 -7.65 6.38 -22.64
CA SER A 171 -6.39 7.09 -22.84
C SER A 171 -5.85 7.78 -21.58
N ASP A 172 -6.70 7.94 -20.56
CA ASP A 172 -6.37 8.66 -19.33
C ASP A 172 -5.50 7.84 -18.36
N TYR A 173 -5.34 6.54 -18.61
CA TYR A 173 -4.58 5.67 -17.73
C TYR A 173 -3.31 5.15 -18.40
N ARG A 174 -2.19 5.22 -17.67
CA ARG A 174 -0.95 4.58 -18.09
C ARG A 174 -1.12 3.07 -18.16
N ILE A 175 -0.52 2.44 -19.15
CA ILE A 175 -0.63 0.99 -19.38
C ILE A 175 -0.14 0.16 -18.19
N ASP A 176 0.84 0.67 -17.44
CA ASP A 176 1.35 0.03 -16.22
C ASP A 176 0.28 -0.06 -15.12
N HIS A 177 -0.54 0.99 -14.98
CA HIS A 177 -1.66 0.99 -14.01
C HIS A 177 -2.73 -0.01 -14.43
N ILE A 178 -2.97 -0.11 -15.74
CA ILE A 178 -3.94 -1.05 -16.32
C ILE A 178 -3.45 -2.49 -16.11
N GLU A 179 -2.17 -2.77 -16.37
CA GLU A 179 -1.56 -4.08 -16.10
C GLU A 179 -1.70 -4.45 -14.62
N LYS A 180 -1.28 -3.56 -13.72
CA LYS A 180 -1.37 -3.77 -12.28
C LYS A 180 -2.80 -4.03 -11.81
N THR A 181 -3.76 -3.25 -12.29
CA THR A 181 -5.17 -3.43 -11.93
C THR A 181 -5.70 -4.76 -12.48
N SER A 182 -5.26 -5.16 -13.68
CA SER A 182 -5.64 -6.46 -14.26
C SER A 182 -5.03 -7.63 -13.49
N ILE A 183 -3.79 -7.51 -12.99
CA ILE A 183 -3.18 -8.50 -12.08
C ILE A 183 -4.03 -8.66 -10.82
N GLU A 184 -4.52 -7.55 -10.25
CA GLU A 184 -5.40 -7.57 -9.08
C GLU A 184 -6.78 -8.22 -9.40
N ILE A 185 -7.36 -7.95 -10.58
CA ILE A 185 -8.65 -8.54 -11.01
C ILE A 185 -8.56 -10.06 -11.08
N PHE A 186 -7.50 -10.60 -11.69
CA PHE A 186 -7.28 -12.03 -11.86
C PHE A 186 -6.55 -12.69 -10.68
N ALA A 187 -6.14 -11.91 -9.65
CA ALA A 187 -5.32 -12.36 -8.53
C ALA A 187 -4.09 -13.19 -8.98
N SER A 188 -3.52 -12.82 -10.14
CA SER A 188 -2.48 -13.60 -10.80
C SER A 188 -1.11 -13.52 -10.12
N ASP A 189 -0.90 -12.56 -9.23
CA ASP A 189 0.25 -12.45 -8.33
C ASP A 189 0.15 -13.34 -7.08
N LYS A 190 -1.08 -13.66 -6.65
CA LYS A 190 -1.34 -14.47 -5.46
C LYS A 190 -1.53 -15.95 -5.78
N ASN A 191 -2.32 -16.23 -6.79
CA ASN A 191 -2.75 -17.58 -7.16
C ASN A 191 -2.36 -17.97 -8.58
N GLY A 192 -1.63 -17.11 -9.31
CA GLY A 192 -1.27 -17.29 -10.70
C GLY A 192 0.25 -17.36 -10.94
N TYR A 193 0.65 -16.89 -12.12
CA TYR A 193 2.03 -16.96 -12.59
C TYR A 193 2.78 -15.61 -12.52
N ASN A 194 2.12 -14.51 -12.16
CA ASN A 194 2.82 -13.23 -11.97
C ASN A 194 3.65 -13.29 -10.69
N LYS A 195 4.96 -13.02 -10.80
CA LYS A 195 5.89 -12.99 -9.65
C LYS A 195 5.86 -11.67 -8.89
N THR A 196 5.28 -10.63 -9.51
CA THR A 196 5.17 -9.27 -8.96
C THR A 196 3.80 -8.69 -9.27
N THR A 197 3.42 -7.66 -8.54
CA THR A 197 2.17 -6.91 -8.76
C THR A 197 2.21 -5.97 -9.98
N GLY A 198 3.15 -6.17 -10.91
CA GLY A 198 3.38 -5.33 -12.10
C GLY A 198 4.65 -4.50 -12.02
N ASN A 199 5.15 -4.04 -13.16
CA ASN A 199 6.33 -3.19 -13.21
C ASN A 199 5.97 -1.78 -12.75
N LEU A 200 6.69 -1.30 -11.74
CA LEU A 200 6.76 0.12 -11.38
C LEU A 200 7.95 0.69 -12.15
N SER A 201 7.71 1.26 -13.31
CA SER A 201 8.70 2.08 -14.03
C SER A 201 8.46 3.56 -13.74
#